data_55eb1c4eba60bfae8142a7068ab611f8
#
_entry.id   55eb1c4eba60bfae8142a7068ab611f8
#
_cell.length_a   1.000
_cell.length_b   1.000
_cell.length_c   1.000
_cell.angle_alpha   90.00
_cell.angle_beta   90.00
_cell.angle_gamma   90.00
#
_symmetry.space_group_name_H-M   'P 1'
#
loop_
_entity.id
_entity.type
_entity.pdbx_description
1 polymer ?
#
loop_
_entity_poly.entity_id
_entity_poly.type
_entity_poly.pdbx_seq_one_letter_code
_entity_poly.pdbx_strand_id
1 'polypeptide(L)'
;MKNLILLVLVLTSVMPVLAQSKADHITGYYLTRDDKTNKEKSQVQIFKSSDGKYHGKIVWMAELLENGKPKVDKNNPSDNLKTRPVFGMALLNDFTYDSDKDEWSNGTIYDPLNGKTYKCFIRFSDANTLKVSGYIGKQWMGLNRTVVWTKEAQLRKQ
;
A
#
# COMPACT_ATOMS: atom_id res chain seq x y z
N MET A 1 13.52 -41.31 56.85
CA MET A 1 12.71 -41.12 55.62
C MET A 1 12.90 -39.67 55.15
N LYS A 2 13.72 -39.44 54.11
CA LYS A 2 14.02 -38.11 53.58
C LYS A 2 13.11 -37.80 52.41
N ASN A 3 12.19 -36.86 52.56
CA ASN A 3 11.29 -36.42 51.46
C ASN A 3 12.10 -35.46 50.57
N LEU A 4 12.39 -35.89 49.37
CA LEU A 4 12.97 -35.07 48.31
C LEU A 4 11.82 -34.34 47.58
N ILE A 5 11.69 -33.03 47.86
CA ILE A 5 10.75 -32.16 47.14
C ILE A 5 11.41 -31.76 45.82
N LEU A 6 10.92 -32.32 44.71
CA LEU A 6 11.35 -31.95 43.36
C LEU A 6 10.67 -30.63 42.95
N LEU A 7 11.42 -29.53 42.98
CA LEU A 7 10.95 -28.22 42.49
C LEU A 7 11.04 -28.21 40.97
N VAL A 8 9.90 -28.36 40.31
CA VAL A 8 9.78 -28.23 38.84
C VAL A 8 9.73 -26.73 38.50
N LEU A 9 10.83 -26.21 38.01
CA LEU A 9 10.90 -24.82 37.49
C LEU A 9 10.29 -24.78 36.10
N VAL A 10 9.04 -24.32 36.00
CA VAL A 10 8.38 -24.07 34.71
C VAL A 10 8.94 -22.77 34.13
N LEU A 11 9.87 -22.88 33.18
CA LEU A 11 10.38 -21.75 32.41
C LEU A 11 9.31 -21.36 31.38
N THR A 12 8.47 -20.39 31.70
CA THR A 12 7.56 -19.77 30.73
C THR A 12 8.38 -18.84 29.83
N SER A 13 8.71 -19.28 28.64
CA SER A 13 9.30 -18.42 27.60
C SER A 13 8.26 -17.40 27.15
N VAL A 14 8.35 -16.19 27.66
CA VAL A 14 7.60 -15.03 27.17
C VAL A 14 8.25 -14.64 25.83
N MET A 15 7.65 -15.06 24.71
CA MET A 15 8.06 -14.54 23.41
C MET A 15 7.67 -13.05 23.35
N PRO A 16 8.61 -12.14 23.03
CA PRO A 16 8.24 -10.74 22.82
C PRO A 16 7.33 -10.66 21.59
N VAL A 17 6.08 -10.32 21.80
CA VAL A 17 5.19 -9.87 20.72
C VAL A 17 5.74 -8.52 20.28
N LEU A 18 6.44 -8.49 19.14
CA LEU A 18 6.87 -7.25 18.50
C LEU A 18 5.60 -6.48 18.13
N ALA A 19 5.24 -5.51 18.94
CA ALA A 19 4.15 -4.60 18.63
C ALA A 19 4.50 -3.89 17.32
N GLN A 20 3.64 -4.07 16.31
CA GLN A 20 3.79 -3.38 15.03
C GLN A 20 3.80 -1.87 15.30
N SER A 21 4.80 -1.16 14.77
CA SER A 21 4.88 0.30 14.94
C SER A 21 3.66 0.97 14.27
N LYS A 22 3.22 2.12 14.79
CA LYS A 22 2.11 2.87 14.19
C LYS A 22 2.37 3.16 12.70
N ALA A 23 3.62 3.44 12.36
CA ALA A 23 4.05 3.64 10.99
C ALA A 23 3.81 2.40 10.10
N ASP A 24 4.01 1.19 10.63
CA ASP A 24 3.88 -0.05 9.86
C ASP A 24 2.42 -0.52 9.72
N HIS A 25 1.47 0.16 10.39
CA HIS A 25 0.05 -0.16 10.30
C HIS A 25 -0.53 -0.02 8.88
N ILE A 26 0.10 0.80 8.03
CA ILE A 26 -0.26 0.95 6.62
C ILE A 26 0.05 -0.29 5.79
N THR A 27 0.96 -1.17 6.24
CA THR A 27 1.32 -2.35 5.45
C THR A 27 0.14 -3.31 5.32
N GLY A 28 -0.01 -3.91 4.13
CA GLY A 28 -1.11 -4.84 3.84
C GLY A 28 -1.65 -4.70 2.44
N TYR A 29 -2.85 -5.23 2.24
CA TYR A 29 -3.54 -5.29 0.96
C TYR A 29 -4.73 -4.33 0.94
N TYR A 30 -4.89 -3.59 -0.17
CA TYR A 30 -5.93 -2.58 -0.30
C TYR A 30 -6.63 -2.70 -1.65
N LEU A 31 -7.94 -2.84 -1.60
CA LEU A 31 -8.79 -2.82 -2.78
C LEU A 31 -8.97 -1.39 -3.27
N THR A 32 -8.74 -1.18 -4.57
CA THR A 32 -9.01 0.06 -5.27
C THR A 32 -10.26 -0.10 -6.13
N ARG A 33 -11.01 0.98 -6.31
CA ARG A 33 -12.20 1.02 -7.13
C ARG A 33 -12.09 2.10 -8.20
N ASP A 34 -12.82 1.93 -9.28
CA ASP A 34 -12.97 2.96 -10.29
C ASP A 34 -13.85 4.09 -9.74
N ASP A 35 -13.39 5.34 -9.83
CA ASP A 35 -14.05 6.48 -9.20
C ASP A 35 -15.42 6.82 -9.82
N LYS A 36 -15.64 6.42 -11.07
CA LYS A 36 -16.88 6.73 -11.78
C LYS A 36 -17.93 5.65 -11.63
N THR A 37 -17.49 4.39 -11.69
CA THR A 37 -18.39 3.22 -11.73
C THR A 37 -18.47 2.49 -10.39
N ASN A 38 -17.57 2.80 -9.45
CA ASN A 38 -17.38 2.12 -8.16
C ASN A 38 -17.08 0.61 -8.30
N LYS A 39 -16.75 0.13 -9.51
CA LYS A 39 -16.35 -1.27 -9.73
C LYS A 39 -14.96 -1.53 -9.16
N GLU A 40 -14.75 -2.73 -8.68
CA GLU A 40 -13.42 -3.19 -8.25
C GLU A 40 -12.44 -3.10 -9.41
N LYS A 41 -11.25 -2.60 -9.13
CA LYS A 41 -10.24 -2.33 -10.16
C LYS A 41 -8.96 -3.11 -9.94
N SER A 42 -8.36 -2.97 -8.78
CA SER A 42 -7.10 -3.66 -8.46
C SER A 42 -6.91 -3.81 -6.95
N GLN A 43 -6.04 -4.70 -6.57
CA GLN A 43 -5.52 -4.77 -5.20
C GLN A 43 -4.07 -4.31 -5.19
N VAL A 44 -3.74 -3.41 -4.28
CA VAL A 44 -2.39 -2.88 -4.05
C VAL A 44 -1.85 -3.42 -2.75
N GLN A 45 -0.66 -4.00 -2.79
CA GLN A 45 0.09 -4.35 -1.59
C GLN A 45 0.97 -3.17 -1.19
N ILE A 46 0.77 -2.63 0.02
CA ILE A 46 1.68 -1.66 0.63
C ILE A 46 2.67 -2.41 1.52
N PHE A 47 3.95 -2.13 1.37
CA PHE A 47 5.04 -2.77 2.09
C PHE A 47 6.14 -1.77 2.45
N LYS A 48 6.93 -2.11 3.46
CA LYS A 48 8.11 -1.35 3.86
C LYS A 48 9.35 -1.96 3.21
N SER A 49 10.16 -1.14 2.59
CA SER A 49 11.44 -1.54 2.01
C SER A 49 12.58 -1.50 3.05
N SER A 50 13.74 -2.02 2.69
CA SER A 50 14.91 -2.09 3.56
C SER A 50 15.47 -0.72 3.98
N ASP A 51 15.20 0.33 3.20
CA ASP A 51 15.55 1.73 3.53
C ASP A 51 14.54 2.40 4.48
N GLY A 52 13.52 1.65 4.95
CA GLY A 52 12.51 2.13 5.89
C GLY A 52 11.35 2.88 5.26
N LYS A 53 11.33 3.05 3.95
CA LYS A 53 10.25 3.72 3.22
C LYS A 53 9.12 2.77 2.86
N TYR A 54 7.94 3.33 2.60
CA TYR A 54 6.76 2.58 2.19
C TYR A 54 6.50 2.73 0.70
N HIS A 55 6.18 1.61 0.07
CA HIS A 55 5.88 1.50 -1.36
C HIS A 55 4.60 0.70 -1.56
N GLY A 56 4.01 0.81 -2.75
CA GLY A 56 2.82 0.03 -3.09
C GLY A 56 2.88 -0.49 -4.52
N LYS A 57 2.55 -1.77 -4.72
CA LYS A 57 2.50 -2.43 -6.03
C LYS A 57 1.16 -3.10 -6.29
N ILE A 58 0.76 -3.17 -7.54
CA ILE A 58 -0.44 -3.90 -7.96
C ILE A 58 -0.18 -5.40 -7.84
N VAL A 59 -1.03 -6.11 -7.09
CA VAL A 59 -0.91 -7.55 -6.86
C VAL A 59 -2.11 -8.36 -7.33
N TRP A 60 -3.21 -7.68 -7.71
CA TRP A 60 -4.39 -8.26 -8.33
C TRP A 60 -5.07 -7.20 -9.20
N MET A 61 -5.73 -7.62 -10.28
CA MET A 61 -6.53 -6.77 -11.16
C MET A 61 -7.83 -7.46 -11.54
N ALA A 62 -8.95 -6.73 -11.46
CA ALA A 62 -10.25 -7.23 -11.91
C ALA A 62 -10.26 -7.58 -13.41
N GLU A 63 -9.50 -6.82 -14.20
CA GLU A 63 -9.31 -7.05 -15.63
C GLU A 63 -7.82 -7.04 -15.95
N LEU A 64 -7.26 -8.23 -16.13
CA LEU A 64 -5.83 -8.41 -16.44
C LEU A 64 -5.52 -8.13 -17.93
N LEU A 65 -6.50 -8.40 -18.79
CA LEU A 65 -6.34 -8.31 -20.24
C LEU A 65 -7.10 -7.12 -20.84
N GLU A 66 -6.55 -6.58 -21.92
CA GLU A 66 -7.20 -5.64 -22.84
C GLU A 66 -7.07 -6.20 -24.26
N ASN A 67 -8.21 -6.46 -24.93
CA ASN A 67 -8.24 -7.11 -26.25
C ASN A 67 -7.44 -8.42 -26.33
N GLY A 68 -7.57 -9.27 -25.28
CA GLY A 68 -6.91 -10.57 -25.21
C GLY A 68 -5.41 -10.54 -24.87
N LYS A 69 -4.82 -9.37 -24.62
CA LYS A 69 -3.41 -9.20 -24.26
C LYS A 69 -3.28 -8.59 -22.86
N PRO A 70 -2.20 -8.87 -22.12
CA PRO A 70 -1.95 -8.22 -20.84
C PRO A 70 -1.98 -6.70 -20.96
N LYS A 71 -2.67 -6.04 -20.01
CA LYS A 71 -2.67 -4.56 -19.93
C LYS A 71 -1.25 -4.06 -19.70
N VAL A 72 -0.83 -3.10 -20.52
CA VAL A 72 0.49 -2.48 -20.45
C VAL A 72 0.38 -0.99 -20.14
N ASP A 73 1.47 -0.41 -19.70
CA ASP A 73 1.62 1.00 -19.31
C ASP A 73 1.73 1.92 -20.54
N LYS A 74 0.78 1.79 -21.47
CA LYS A 74 0.80 2.42 -22.81
C LYS A 74 0.93 3.94 -22.79
N ASN A 75 0.56 4.60 -21.70
CA ASN A 75 0.62 6.06 -21.56
C ASN A 75 1.90 6.53 -20.84
N ASN A 76 2.86 5.62 -20.56
CA ASN A 76 4.11 6.00 -19.93
C ASN A 76 4.85 7.04 -20.77
N PRO A 77 5.40 8.12 -20.17
CA PRO A 77 6.18 9.12 -20.90
C PRO A 77 7.47 8.57 -21.49
N SER A 78 8.01 7.47 -20.94
CA SER A 78 9.20 6.79 -21.45
C SER A 78 8.81 5.64 -22.38
N ASP A 79 9.22 5.69 -23.65
CA ASP A 79 8.82 4.70 -24.66
C ASP A 79 9.22 3.27 -24.29
N ASN A 80 10.38 3.08 -23.68
CA ASN A 80 10.85 1.77 -23.22
C ASN A 80 10.01 1.16 -22.07
N LEU A 81 9.15 1.94 -21.42
CA LEU A 81 8.25 1.49 -20.36
C LEU A 81 6.80 1.31 -20.82
N LYS A 82 6.43 1.73 -22.04
CA LYS A 82 5.07 1.60 -22.56
C LYS A 82 4.59 0.17 -22.72
N THR A 83 5.49 -0.78 -22.86
CA THR A 83 5.19 -2.22 -22.97
C THR A 83 5.24 -2.95 -21.62
N ARG A 84 5.60 -2.27 -20.54
CA ARG A 84 5.65 -2.83 -19.19
C ARG A 84 4.25 -3.26 -18.74
N PRO A 85 4.07 -4.50 -18.22
CA PRO A 85 2.79 -4.90 -17.67
C PRO A 85 2.34 -3.98 -16.51
N VAL A 86 1.04 -3.67 -16.47
CA VAL A 86 0.43 -2.94 -15.34
C VAL A 86 0.37 -3.82 -14.10
N PHE A 87 0.13 -5.11 -14.25
CA PHE A 87 0.22 -6.08 -13.16
C PHE A 87 1.65 -6.14 -12.60
N GLY A 88 1.79 -6.09 -11.28
CA GLY A 88 3.10 -6.06 -10.61
C GLY A 88 3.76 -4.68 -10.53
N MET A 89 3.21 -3.67 -11.21
CA MET A 89 3.79 -2.33 -11.25
C MET A 89 3.75 -1.63 -9.89
N ALA A 90 4.84 -0.94 -9.53
CA ALA A 90 4.85 -0.01 -8.42
C ALA A 90 4.01 1.23 -8.75
N LEU A 91 3.00 1.51 -7.92
CA LEU A 91 2.17 2.72 -8.00
C LEU A 91 2.58 3.76 -6.97
N LEU A 92 2.89 3.33 -5.76
CA LEU A 92 3.28 4.18 -4.63
C LEU A 92 4.77 4.04 -4.39
N ASN A 93 5.48 5.18 -4.25
CA ASN A 93 6.92 5.17 -4.06
C ASN A 93 7.34 6.17 -2.97
N ASP A 94 8.33 5.77 -2.16
CA ASP A 94 9.14 6.60 -1.27
C ASP A 94 8.40 7.30 -0.11
N PHE A 95 7.29 6.76 0.38
CA PHE A 95 6.57 7.37 1.50
C PHE A 95 7.32 7.22 2.82
N THR A 96 7.28 8.28 3.63
CA THR A 96 7.75 8.31 5.02
C THR A 96 6.59 8.65 5.96
N TYR A 97 6.60 8.09 7.17
CA TYR A 97 5.57 8.37 8.16
C TYR A 97 5.90 9.66 8.94
N ASP A 98 4.96 10.59 8.96
CA ASP A 98 4.98 11.81 9.76
C ASP A 98 4.08 11.58 11.00
N SER A 99 4.69 11.41 12.15
CA SER A 99 3.98 11.14 13.42
C SER A 99 3.14 12.33 13.92
N ASP A 100 3.54 13.55 13.58
CA ASP A 100 2.85 14.76 14.05
C ASP A 100 1.51 14.95 13.32
N LYS A 101 1.47 14.52 12.05
CA LYS A 101 0.27 14.61 11.21
C LYS A 101 -0.50 13.32 11.10
N ASP A 102 0.06 12.22 11.62
CA ASP A 102 -0.45 10.87 11.44
C ASP A 102 -0.72 10.52 9.96
N GLU A 103 0.29 10.78 9.13
CA GLU A 103 0.20 10.56 7.69
C GLU A 103 1.49 9.97 7.10
N TRP A 104 1.36 9.27 5.98
CA TRP A 104 2.48 8.88 5.12
C TRP A 104 2.60 9.92 4.01
N SER A 105 3.72 10.62 3.96
CA SER A 105 3.98 11.76 3.06
C SER A 105 5.31 11.63 2.35
N ASN A 106 5.70 12.69 1.62
CA ASN A 106 6.93 12.78 0.82
C ASN A 106 7.02 11.77 -0.33
N GLY A 107 5.99 10.95 -0.52
CA GLY A 107 5.94 9.96 -1.59
C GLY A 107 5.25 10.45 -2.85
N THR A 108 5.20 9.56 -3.82
CA THR A 108 4.55 9.78 -5.11
C THR A 108 3.58 8.67 -5.45
N ILE A 109 2.56 9.01 -6.26
CA ILE A 109 1.66 8.04 -6.89
C ILE A 109 1.75 8.18 -8.41
N TYR A 110 1.94 7.05 -9.10
CA TYR A 110 1.90 6.96 -10.56
C TYR A 110 0.52 6.53 -11.03
N ASP A 111 -0.04 7.24 -12.02
CA ASP A 111 -1.31 6.90 -12.64
C ASP A 111 -1.09 6.36 -14.08
N PRO A 112 -1.19 5.05 -14.31
CA PRO A 112 -0.98 4.46 -15.63
C PRO A 112 -2.07 4.83 -16.66
N LEU A 113 -3.22 5.39 -16.20
CA LEU A 113 -4.27 5.83 -17.12
C LEU A 113 -3.89 7.09 -17.89
N ASN A 114 -3.03 7.92 -17.31
CA ASN A 114 -2.57 9.16 -17.96
C ASN A 114 -1.05 9.30 -18.04
N GLY A 115 -0.29 8.32 -17.51
CA GLY A 115 1.17 8.30 -17.53
C GLY A 115 1.84 9.35 -16.63
N LYS A 116 1.12 9.90 -15.66
CA LYS A 116 1.63 10.98 -14.79
C LYS A 116 1.94 10.49 -13.39
N THR A 117 2.97 11.10 -12.80
CA THR A 117 3.34 10.92 -11.40
C THR A 117 2.96 12.17 -10.62
N TYR A 118 2.28 11.99 -9.49
CA TYR A 118 1.86 13.08 -8.61
C TYR A 118 2.55 12.93 -7.26
N LYS A 119 2.83 14.06 -6.60
CA LYS A 119 3.13 14.04 -5.16
C LYS A 119 1.93 13.50 -4.43
N CYS A 120 2.15 12.75 -3.34
CA CYS A 120 1.07 12.05 -2.68
C CYS A 120 1.26 12.03 -1.17
N PHE A 121 0.14 12.08 -0.45
CA PHE A 121 0.08 11.73 0.98
C PHE A 121 -1.07 10.77 1.23
N ILE A 122 -0.96 9.98 2.30
CA ILE A 122 -1.92 8.94 2.64
C ILE A 122 -2.27 9.07 4.11
N ARG A 123 -3.57 8.97 4.44
CA ARG A 123 -4.09 8.94 5.81
C ARG A 123 -5.14 7.86 5.95
N PHE A 124 -5.24 7.29 7.14
CA PHE A 124 -6.41 6.52 7.50
C PHE A 124 -7.60 7.45 7.73
N SER A 125 -8.78 7.10 7.21
CA SER A 125 -10.05 7.71 7.61
C SER A 125 -10.74 6.93 8.72
N ASP A 126 -10.48 5.63 8.78
CA ASP A 126 -10.88 4.68 9.82
C ASP A 126 -9.91 3.48 9.79
N ALA A 127 -10.14 2.47 10.65
CA ALA A 127 -9.23 1.33 10.81
C ALA A 127 -8.95 0.54 9.50
N ASN A 128 -9.85 0.61 8.51
CA ASN A 128 -9.80 -0.20 7.30
C ASN A 128 -9.81 0.62 6.00
N THR A 129 -9.80 1.95 6.10
CA THR A 129 -9.97 2.81 4.94
C THR A 129 -8.84 3.83 4.83
N LEU A 130 -8.13 3.81 3.71
CA LEU A 130 -7.12 4.81 3.37
C LEU A 130 -7.72 5.89 2.45
N LYS A 131 -7.37 7.13 2.71
CA LYS A 131 -7.47 8.26 1.79
C LYS A 131 -6.11 8.48 1.16
N VAL A 132 -6.02 8.23 -0.15
CA VAL A 132 -4.81 8.42 -0.95
C VAL A 132 -4.99 9.67 -1.78
N SER A 133 -4.20 10.71 -1.50
CA SER A 133 -4.38 12.06 -2.07
C SER A 133 -3.17 12.46 -2.91
N GLY A 134 -3.33 12.37 -4.23
CA GLY A 134 -2.36 12.91 -5.19
C GLY A 134 -2.57 14.41 -5.40
N TYR A 135 -1.50 15.21 -5.46
CA TYR A 135 -1.58 16.66 -5.58
C TYR A 135 -0.51 17.23 -6.52
N ILE A 136 -0.80 18.45 -7.00
CA ILE A 136 0.11 19.29 -7.80
C ILE A 136 0.50 20.51 -6.98
N GLY A 137 1.75 20.92 -7.06
CA GLY A 137 2.27 22.06 -6.30
C GLY A 137 2.59 21.71 -4.86
N LYS A 138 1.98 22.42 -3.90
CA LYS A 138 2.13 22.18 -2.47
C LYS A 138 0.85 21.60 -1.88
N GLN A 139 0.96 20.68 -0.94
CA GLN A 139 -0.15 19.97 -0.30
C GLN A 139 -1.23 20.93 0.27
N TRP A 140 -0.81 22.03 0.89
CA TRP A 140 -1.71 23.02 1.49
C TRP A 140 -2.53 23.85 0.49
N MET A 141 -2.18 23.83 -0.81
CA MET A 141 -2.91 24.57 -1.85
C MET A 141 -4.27 23.94 -2.21
N GLY A 142 -4.58 22.76 -1.68
CA GLY A 142 -5.87 22.10 -1.90
C GLY A 142 -6.10 21.54 -3.30
N LEU A 143 -5.12 21.62 -4.21
CA LEU A 143 -5.18 21.07 -5.56
C LEU A 143 -4.89 19.57 -5.53
N ASN A 144 -5.79 18.80 -4.94
CA ASN A 144 -5.63 17.35 -4.79
C ASN A 144 -6.84 16.58 -5.33
N ARG A 145 -6.56 15.33 -5.71
CA ARG A 145 -7.58 14.31 -5.98
C ARG A 145 -7.38 13.20 -4.95
N THR A 146 -8.40 12.93 -4.17
CA THR A 146 -8.40 11.88 -3.16
C THR A 146 -9.20 10.69 -3.66
N VAL A 147 -8.61 9.51 -3.54
CA VAL A 147 -9.28 8.22 -3.77
C VAL A 147 -9.29 7.41 -2.49
N VAL A 148 -10.28 6.53 -2.36
CA VAL A 148 -10.50 5.71 -1.17
C VAL A 148 -10.11 4.27 -1.48
N TRP A 149 -9.25 3.69 -0.63
CA TRP A 149 -8.82 2.29 -0.72
C TRP A 149 -9.25 1.55 0.54
N THR A 150 -9.81 0.36 0.38
CA THR A 150 -10.31 -0.46 1.49
C THR A 150 -9.34 -1.58 1.83
N LYS A 151 -8.95 -1.71 3.09
CA LYS A 151 -8.05 -2.77 3.56
C LYS A 151 -8.71 -4.13 3.42
N GLU A 152 -7.94 -5.11 2.96
CA GLU A 152 -8.33 -6.50 2.85
C GLU A 152 -7.40 -7.39 3.68
N ALA A 153 -7.94 -8.48 4.20
CA ALA A 153 -7.21 -9.37 5.11
C ALA A 153 -6.11 -10.18 4.38
N GLN A 154 -6.27 -10.42 3.08
CA GLN A 154 -5.37 -11.30 2.32
C GLN A 154 -5.25 -10.92 0.85
N LEU A 155 -4.22 -11.47 0.21
CA LEU A 155 -4.03 -11.39 -1.24
C LEU A 155 -5.19 -12.10 -1.97
N ARG A 156 -5.77 -11.42 -2.97
CA ARG A 156 -6.76 -12.00 -3.88
C ARG A 156 -6.09 -12.96 -4.86
N LYS A 157 -6.78 -14.01 -5.20
CA LYS A 157 -6.37 -14.90 -6.30
C LYS A 157 -6.72 -14.24 -7.64
N GLN A 158 -5.74 -14.24 -8.56
CA GLN A 158 -5.94 -13.73 -9.92
C GLN A 158 -6.83 -14.67 -10.71
#